data_20e25c200493f4375f149b6e65910b5e
#
_entry.id   20e25c200493f4375f149b6e65910b5e
#
_cell.length_a   1.000
_cell.length_b   1.000
_cell.length_c   1.000
_cell.angle_alpha   90.00
_cell.angle_beta   90.00
_cell.angle_gamma   90.00
#
_symmetry.space_group_name_H-M   'P 1'
#
loop_
_entity.id
_entity.type
_entity.pdbx_description
1 polymer ?
#
loop_
_entity_poly.entity_id
_entity_poly.type
_entity_poly.pdbx_seq_one_letter_code
_entity_poly.pdbx_strand_id
1 'polypeptide(L)'
;MPSDYNPVALYKRNFDFNKDWENMEVFIHFGAVNSAFYVWVNEKFVGYSEGSKTPAEFNLTDFLVEGNNEIVLKVIRWSDGTYLEDQDFWRLSGIERDVFLYAQPKLAVRDYFLKNYLNDDLTNSKINFEVDLKNYSNKGKDFQLITSIKKDNKVVFKKTKNGVIGSNDSQKILIDGEVTYPHKTPS
;
A
#
# COMPACT_ATOMS: atom_id res chain seq x y z
N MET A 1 9.41 -24.67 14.86
CA MET A 1 10.37 -23.58 15.16
C MET A 1 11.53 -24.15 15.94
N PRO A 2 12.78 -23.69 15.72
CA PRO A 2 13.88 -24.08 16.57
C PRO A 2 13.55 -23.70 18.01
N SER A 3 13.60 -24.67 18.94
CA SER A 3 13.32 -24.43 20.35
C SER A 3 14.49 -23.71 21.05
N ASP A 4 15.68 -23.85 20.50
CA ASP A 4 16.92 -23.52 21.22
C ASP A 4 17.58 -22.22 20.74
N TYR A 5 17.26 -21.74 19.54
CA TYR A 5 17.88 -20.53 18.98
C TYR A 5 17.01 -19.84 17.94
N ASN A 6 16.41 -18.72 18.31
CA ASN A 6 15.69 -17.84 17.39
C ASN A 6 16.24 -16.41 17.50
N PRO A 7 17.21 -16.03 16.65
CA PRO A 7 17.80 -14.70 16.70
C PRO A 7 16.79 -13.60 16.46
N VAL A 8 16.97 -12.52 17.21
CA VAL A 8 16.17 -11.31 17.11
C VAL A 8 17.08 -10.13 16.82
N ALA A 9 16.76 -9.33 15.82
CA ALA A 9 17.42 -8.07 15.54
C ALA A 9 16.54 -6.89 15.98
N LEU A 10 17.15 -5.91 16.65
CA LEU A 10 16.50 -4.64 16.98
C LEU A 10 17.09 -3.56 16.08
N TYR A 11 16.22 -2.92 15.29
CA TYR A 11 16.54 -1.75 14.49
C TYR A 11 15.91 -0.53 15.14
N LYS A 12 16.71 0.53 15.32
CA LYS A 12 16.25 1.78 15.91
C LYS A 12 16.70 2.95 15.04
N ARG A 13 15.79 3.87 14.76
CA ARG A 13 16.08 5.07 13.99
C ARG A 13 15.26 6.26 14.48
N ASN A 14 15.91 7.42 14.51
CA ASN A 14 15.23 8.68 14.73
C ASN A 14 14.97 9.37 13.39
N PHE A 15 13.86 10.11 13.31
CA PHE A 15 13.48 10.91 12.14
C PHE A 15 12.65 12.12 12.56
N ASP A 16 12.74 13.19 11.79
CA ASP A 16 11.95 14.39 12.05
C ASP A 16 10.62 14.32 11.30
N PHE A 17 9.54 14.76 11.95
CA PHE A 17 8.24 14.92 11.31
C PHE A 17 8.30 16.04 10.27
N ASN A 18 7.89 15.72 9.04
CA ASN A 18 7.79 16.74 7.99
C ASN A 18 6.51 17.57 8.19
N LYS A 19 6.66 18.87 8.44
CA LYS A 19 5.53 19.79 8.66
C LYS A 19 4.58 19.91 7.47
N ASP A 20 5.02 19.63 6.25
CA ASP A 20 4.17 19.59 5.06
C ASP A 20 3.12 18.48 5.13
N TRP A 21 3.29 17.52 6.05
CA TRP A 21 2.37 16.41 6.27
C TRP A 21 1.33 16.68 7.37
N GLU A 22 1.33 17.87 7.92
CA GLU A 22 0.29 18.29 8.86
C GLU A 22 -1.10 18.12 8.22
N ASN A 23 -2.04 17.52 8.95
CA ASN A 23 -3.39 17.17 8.47
C ASN A 23 -3.47 16.12 7.36
N MET A 24 -2.39 15.41 7.06
CA MET A 24 -2.37 14.24 6.18
C MET A 24 -2.40 12.94 6.98
N GLU A 25 -2.60 11.82 6.29
CA GLU A 25 -2.37 10.49 6.83
C GLU A 25 -0.95 10.06 6.48
N VAL A 26 -0.18 9.70 7.48
CA VAL A 26 1.24 9.31 7.34
C VAL A 26 1.38 7.81 7.52
N PHE A 27 2.02 7.17 6.56
CA PHE A 27 2.27 5.73 6.55
C PHE A 27 3.76 5.43 6.52
N ILE A 28 4.12 4.29 7.11
CA ILE A 28 5.40 3.66 6.87
C ILE A 28 5.20 2.44 5.98
N HIS A 29 6.04 2.32 4.99
CA HIS A 29 6.08 1.20 4.06
C HIS A 29 7.37 0.41 4.25
N PHE A 30 7.24 -0.90 4.46
CA PHE A 30 8.33 -1.86 4.46
C PHE A 30 8.20 -2.70 3.19
N GLY A 31 9.16 -2.62 2.29
CA GLY A 31 9.12 -3.34 1.02
C GLY A 31 9.28 -4.85 1.17
N ALA A 32 10.06 -5.30 2.13
CA ALA A 32 10.18 -6.69 2.58
C ALA A 32 10.97 -6.78 3.89
N VAL A 33 10.46 -7.55 4.84
CA VAL A 33 11.13 -7.86 6.11
C VAL A 33 10.97 -9.34 6.43
N ASN A 34 12.07 -10.07 6.52
CA ASN A 34 12.08 -11.52 6.75
C ASN A 34 12.46 -11.84 8.20
N SER A 35 11.68 -12.64 8.95
CA SER A 35 10.45 -13.34 8.58
C SER A 35 9.23 -12.66 9.18
N ALA A 36 9.30 -12.22 10.43
CA ALA A 36 8.24 -11.53 11.15
C ALA A 36 8.81 -10.32 11.90
N PHE A 37 8.01 -9.30 12.10
CA PHE A 37 8.49 -8.13 12.84
C PHE A 37 7.37 -7.38 13.55
N TYR A 38 7.76 -6.75 14.65
CA TYR A 38 6.95 -5.82 15.41
C TYR A 38 7.47 -4.40 15.22
N VAL A 39 6.56 -3.42 15.24
CA VAL A 39 6.86 -2.00 15.06
C VAL A 39 6.38 -1.20 16.25
N TRP A 40 7.23 -0.31 16.76
CA TRP A 40 6.90 0.71 17.74
C TRP A 40 7.31 2.07 17.20
N VAL A 41 6.51 3.09 17.51
CA VAL A 41 6.85 4.50 17.27
C VAL A 41 6.62 5.26 18.57
N ASN A 42 7.62 6.03 19.01
CA ASN A 42 7.57 6.78 20.25
C ASN A 42 7.11 5.92 21.44
N GLU A 43 7.72 4.73 21.59
CA GLU A 43 7.43 3.71 22.62
C GLU A 43 6.04 3.07 22.53
N LYS A 44 5.18 3.49 21.60
CA LYS A 44 3.84 2.92 21.41
C LYS A 44 3.88 1.80 20.37
N PHE A 45 3.24 0.68 20.69
CA PHE A 45 3.09 -0.43 19.76
C PHE A 45 2.18 -0.03 18.59
N VAL A 46 2.68 -0.17 17.36
CA VAL A 46 1.98 0.16 16.12
C VAL A 46 1.37 -1.09 15.48
N GLY A 47 2.15 -2.16 15.39
CA GLY A 47 1.65 -3.38 14.75
C GLY A 47 2.71 -4.46 14.56
N TYR A 48 2.23 -5.55 13.95
CA TYR A 48 2.98 -6.75 13.60
C TYR A 48 2.74 -7.10 12.15
N SER A 49 3.75 -7.65 11.48
CA SER A 49 3.61 -8.23 10.15
C SER A 49 4.46 -9.48 10.02
N GLU A 50 3.95 -10.40 9.23
CA GLU A 50 4.56 -11.63 8.80
C GLU A 50 4.25 -11.80 7.32
N GLY A 51 5.17 -12.26 6.53
CA GLY A 51 5.02 -12.29 5.06
C GLY A 51 6.28 -11.75 4.41
N SER A 52 7.33 -12.57 4.43
CA SER A 52 8.72 -12.16 4.24
C SER A 52 9.02 -11.38 2.97
N LYS A 53 8.29 -11.63 1.88
CA LYS A 53 8.59 -11.05 0.57
C LYS A 53 7.53 -10.05 0.09
N THR A 54 6.45 -9.90 0.85
CA THR A 54 5.37 -8.97 0.55
C THR A 54 5.54 -7.67 1.34
N PRO A 55 5.11 -6.53 0.79
CA PRO A 55 5.13 -5.27 1.51
C PRO A 55 4.20 -5.28 2.72
N ALA A 56 4.59 -4.55 3.76
CA ALA A 56 3.76 -4.24 4.91
C ALA A 56 3.65 -2.73 5.10
N GLU A 57 2.46 -2.25 5.45
CA GLU A 57 2.21 -0.84 5.70
C GLU A 57 1.49 -0.62 7.03
N PHE A 58 1.89 0.44 7.73
CA PHE A 58 1.24 0.85 8.98
C PHE A 58 0.93 2.35 8.93
N ASN A 59 -0.27 2.72 9.35
CA ASN A 59 -0.61 4.13 9.57
C ASN A 59 0.02 4.60 10.88
N LEU A 60 0.85 5.63 10.78
CA LEU A 60 1.57 6.22 11.91
C LEU A 60 0.95 7.52 12.42
N THR A 61 -0.09 8.04 11.80
CA THR A 61 -0.63 9.39 12.05
C THR A 61 -0.83 9.67 13.55
N ASP A 62 -1.44 8.74 14.29
CA ASP A 62 -1.75 8.92 15.71
C ASP A 62 -0.55 8.65 16.64
N PHE A 63 0.57 8.19 16.10
CA PHE A 63 1.78 7.86 16.85
C PHE A 63 2.86 8.94 16.75
N LEU A 64 2.75 9.82 15.75
CA LEU A 64 3.75 10.86 15.48
C LEU A 64 3.55 12.09 16.36
N VAL A 65 4.66 12.73 16.68
CA VAL A 65 4.71 14.03 17.37
C VAL A 65 5.48 15.04 16.51
N GLU A 66 5.26 16.33 16.75
CA GLU A 66 6.05 17.38 16.09
C GLU A 66 7.53 17.25 16.49
N GLY A 67 8.43 17.44 15.51
CA GLY A 67 9.88 17.31 15.71
C GLY A 67 10.35 15.86 15.62
N ASN A 68 11.22 15.48 16.54
CA ASN A 68 11.91 14.18 16.50
C ASN A 68 11.02 13.04 16.95
N ASN A 69 10.98 11.98 16.15
CA ASN A 69 10.29 10.74 16.42
C ASN A 69 11.27 9.57 16.39
N GLU A 70 10.98 8.54 17.14
CA GLU A 70 11.75 7.31 17.17
C GLU A 70 10.93 6.14 16.66
N ILE A 71 11.50 5.34 15.77
CA ILE A 71 10.96 4.05 15.37
C ILE A 71 11.86 2.92 15.83
N VAL A 72 11.24 1.87 16.35
CA VAL A 72 11.91 0.63 16.74
C VAL A 72 11.23 -0.54 16.05
N LEU A 73 12.04 -1.40 15.42
CA LEU A 73 11.58 -2.68 14.88
C LEU A 73 12.25 -3.81 15.64
N LYS A 74 11.46 -4.82 16.02
CA LYS A 74 11.95 -6.12 16.50
C LYS A 74 11.72 -7.16 15.41
N VAL A 75 12.77 -7.57 14.72
CA VAL A 75 12.70 -8.54 13.63
C VAL A 75 13.09 -9.92 14.15
N ILE A 76 12.26 -10.90 13.92
CA ILE A 76 12.41 -12.28 14.33
C ILE A 76 12.83 -13.11 13.13
N ARG A 77 13.91 -13.89 13.26
CA ARG A 77 14.44 -14.69 12.16
C ARG A 77 13.54 -15.85 11.78
N TRP A 78 13.00 -16.57 12.77
CA TRP A 78 12.21 -17.77 12.54
C TRP A 78 10.79 -17.58 13.05
N SER A 79 9.83 -17.60 12.16
CA SER A 79 8.40 -17.63 12.43
C SER A 79 7.77 -18.86 11.74
N ASP A 80 6.50 -19.11 11.93
CA ASP A 80 5.75 -20.11 11.17
C ASP A 80 5.76 -19.79 9.67
N GLY A 81 5.71 -18.49 9.28
CA GLY A 81 5.89 -18.04 7.91
C GLY A 81 7.17 -18.57 7.27
N THR A 82 8.25 -18.69 8.01
CA THR A 82 9.52 -19.24 7.49
C THR A 82 9.37 -20.64 6.92
N TYR A 83 8.48 -21.46 7.47
CA TYR A 83 8.22 -22.83 7.02
C TYR A 83 7.10 -22.89 5.96
N LEU A 84 6.08 -22.05 6.09
CA LEU A 84 4.95 -21.99 5.17
C LEU A 84 5.33 -21.32 3.84
N GLU A 85 6.27 -20.38 3.88
CA GLU A 85 6.77 -19.64 2.72
C GLU A 85 8.08 -20.21 2.17
N ASP A 86 8.38 -21.48 2.47
CA ASP A 86 9.64 -22.11 2.10
C ASP A 86 9.79 -22.19 0.57
N GLN A 87 10.77 -21.46 0.05
CA GLN A 87 11.12 -21.38 -1.36
C GLN A 87 12.59 -21.82 -1.54
N ASP A 88 12.95 -22.23 -2.73
CA ASP A 88 14.33 -22.58 -3.08
C ASP A 88 15.19 -21.33 -3.31
N PHE A 89 15.47 -20.59 -2.24
CA PHE A 89 16.35 -19.42 -2.27
C PHE A 89 17.06 -19.18 -0.92
N TRP A 90 17.95 -18.20 -0.90
CA TRP A 90 18.75 -17.87 0.28
C TRP A 90 17.87 -17.47 1.47
N ARG A 91 18.10 -18.09 2.61
CA ARG A 91 17.40 -17.80 3.88
C ARG A 91 18.10 -16.65 4.63
N LEU A 92 18.06 -15.48 4.03
CA LEU A 92 18.45 -14.24 4.67
C LEU A 92 17.33 -13.77 5.59
N SER A 93 17.67 -12.96 6.58
CA SER A 93 16.69 -12.35 7.49
C SER A 93 17.05 -10.89 7.72
N GLY A 94 16.05 -10.11 8.12
CA GLY A 94 16.19 -8.68 8.32
C GLY A 94 15.38 -7.88 7.30
N ILE A 95 15.73 -6.61 7.15
CA ILE A 95 15.10 -5.69 6.20
C ILE A 95 15.78 -5.88 4.85
N GLU A 96 15.05 -6.40 3.86
CA GLU A 96 15.60 -6.75 2.55
C GLU A 96 15.35 -5.71 1.47
N ARG A 97 14.38 -4.84 1.66
CA ARG A 97 14.00 -3.79 0.70
C ARG A 97 13.82 -2.46 1.40
N ASP A 98 13.58 -1.43 0.63
CA ASP A 98 13.43 -0.06 1.12
C ASP A 98 12.35 0.07 2.18
N VAL A 99 12.63 0.93 3.14
CA VAL A 99 11.69 1.41 4.16
C VAL A 99 11.57 2.91 4.02
N PHE A 100 10.35 3.40 3.82
CA PHE A 100 10.11 4.82 3.65
C PHE A 100 8.80 5.27 4.29
N LEU A 101 8.74 6.55 4.63
CA LEU A 101 7.52 7.24 5.03
C LEU A 101 6.89 7.91 3.81
N TYR A 102 5.58 7.91 3.75
CA TYR A 102 4.83 8.73 2.81
C TYR A 102 3.58 9.30 3.47
N ALA A 103 3.08 10.39 2.92
CA ALA A 103 1.85 11.01 3.36
C ALA A 103 0.84 11.11 2.21
N GLN A 104 -0.42 10.98 2.54
CA GLN A 104 -1.54 11.14 1.61
C GLN A 104 -2.65 11.99 2.22
N PRO A 105 -3.48 12.65 1.41
CA PRO A 105 -4.67 13.35 1.92
C PRO A 105 -5.60 12.43 2.69
N LYS A 106 -6.34 12.98 3.65
CA LYS A 106 -7.34 12.22 4.43
C LYS A 106 -8.46 11.60 3.58
N LEU A 107 -8.73 12.13 2.41
CA LEU A 107 -9.56 11.48 1.39
C LEU A 107 -8.66 11.07 0.25
N ALA A 108 -8.50 9.77 0.05
CA ALA A 108 -7.55 9.22 -0.91
C ALA A 108 -8.06 7.93 -1.56
N VAL A 109 -7.56 7.66 -2.76
CA VAL A 109 -7.61 6.32 -3.34
C VAL A 109 -6.59 5.46 -2.60
N ARG A 110 -7.09 4.46 -1.86
CA ARG A 110 -6.23 3.57 -1.08
C ARG A 110 -5.64 2.47 -1.93
N ASP A 111 -6.46 1.95 -2.85
CA ASP A 111 -6.06 0.88 -3.76
C ASP A 111 -6.91 0.92 -5.02
N TYR A 112 -6.43 0.30 -6.08
CA TYR A 112 -7.22 0.09 -7.29
C TYR A 112 -6.81 -1.20 -7.99
N PHE A 113 -7.78 -1.83 -8.65
CA PHE A 113 -7.56 -3.01 -9.46
C PHE A 113 -8.21 -2.85 -10.84
N LEU A 114 -7.41 -3.00 -11.90
CA LEU A 114 -7.88 -2.95 -13.28
C LEU A 114 -7.99 -4.37 -13.84
N LYS A 115 -9.19 -4.79 -14.14
CA LYS A 115 -9.48 -6.00 -14.93
C LYS A 115 -9.64 -5.63 -16.39
N ASN A 116 -8.98 -6.36 -17.26
CA ASN A 116 -8.95 -6.14 -18.68
C ASN A 116 -9.33 -7.43 -19.43
N TYR A 117 -10.38 -7.39 -20.24
CA TYR A 117 -10.90 -8.53 -20.98
C TYR A 117 -10.88 -8.20 -22.47
N LEU A 118 -9.90 -8.75 -23.19
CA LEU A 118 -9.79 -8.59 -24.64
C LEU A 118 -10.89 -9.42 -25.34
N ASN A 119 -11.40 -8.91 -26.45
CA ASN A 119 -12.24 -9.68 -27.36
C ASN A 119 -11.39 -10.63 -28.24
N ASP A 120 -12.02 -11.57 -28.94
CA ASP A 120 -11.35 -12.62 -29.69
C ASP A 120 -10.42 -12.11 -30.80
N ASP A 121 -10.78 -11.00 -31.45
CA ASP A 121 -9.97 -10.37 -32.50
C ASP A 121 -8.93 -9.38 -31.97
N LEU A 122 -8.83 -9.21 -30.64
CA LEU A 122 -7.87 -8.34 -29.93
C LEU A 122 -7.97 -6.86 -30.31
N THR A 123 -9.11 -6.43 -30.83
CA THR A 123 -9.33 -5.03 -31.27
C THR A 123 -9.95 -4.16 -30.19
N ASN A 124 -10.72 -4.76 -29.28
CA ASN A 124 -11.41 -4.07 -28.19
C ASN A 124 -11.16 -4.77 -26.87
N SER A 125 -11.24 -4.01 -25.81
CA SER A 125 -11.16 -4.53 -24.45
C SER A 125 -12.27 -3.95 -23.59
N LYS A 126 -12.97 -4.83 -22.88
CA LYS A 126 -13.80 -4.43 -21.74
C LYS A 126 -12.91 -4.23 -20.55
N ILE A 127 -13.06 -3.11 -19.88
CA ILE A 127 -12.31 -2.76 -18.68
C ILE A 127 -13.24 -2.58 -17.49
N ASN A 128 -12.80 -3.05 -16.36
CA ASN A 128 -13.45 -2.82 -15.08
C ASN A 128 -12.39 -2.33 -14.07
N PHE A 129 -12.58 -1.09 -13.58
CA PHE A 129 -11.81 -0.57 -12.48
C PHE A 129 -12.56 -0.78 -11.17
N GLU A 130 -11.93 -1.44 -10.24
CA GLU A 130 -12.31 -1.46 -8.84
C GLU A 130 -11.42 -0.46 -8.10
N VAL A 131 -12.00 0.56 -7.49
CA VAL A 131 -11.24 1.61 -6.79
C VAL A 131 -11.69 1.63 -5.34
N ASP A 132 -10.77 1.45 -4.43
CA ASP A 132 -10.99 1.56 -2.99
C ASP A 132 -10.67 2.99 -2.54
N LEU A 133 -11.75 3.73 -2.25
CA LEU A 133 -11.67 5.08 -1.72
C LEU A 133 -11.78 5.04 -0.20
N LYS A 134 -10.89 5.75 0.50
CA LYS A 134 -10.88 5.86 1.96
C LYS A 134 -10.95 7.31 2.41
N ASN A 135 -11.87 7.59 3.33
CA ASN A 135 -11.93 8.84 4.06
C ASN A 135 -11.49 8.60 5.51
N TYR A 136 -10.34 9.13 5.88
CA TYR A 136 -9.78 9.06 7.24
C TYR A 136 -10.26 10.20 8.14
N SER A 137 -11.02 11.16 7.59
CA SER A 137 -11.50 12.29 8.40
C SER A 137 -12.75 11.92 9.21
N ASN A 138 -12.96 12.63 10.30
CA ASN A 138 -14.14 12.49 11.17
C ASN A 138 -15.42 13.12 10.61
N LYS A 139 -15.41 13.56 9.35
CA LYS A 139 -16.56 14.15 8.65
C LYS A 139 -16.73 13.50 7.30
N GLY A 140 -17.97 13.40 6.83
CA GLY A 140 -18.27 13.00 5.46
C GLY A 140 -17.68 13.99 4.46
N LYS A 141 -17.31 13.49 3.27
CA LYS A 141 -16.69 14.26 2.19
C LYS A 141 -17.33 13.97 0.86
N ASP A 142 -17.56 15.02 0.07
CA ASP A 142 -17.84 14.87 -1.35
C ASP A 142 -16.57 14.50 -2.10
N PHE A 143 -16.72 13.70 -3.15
CA PHE A 143 -15.60 13.36 -4.03
C PHE A 143 -15.97 13.41 -5.50
N GLN A 144 -14.97 13.69 -6.31
CA GLN A 144 -14.98 13.47 -7.74
C GLN A 144 -13.84 12.52 -8.11
N LEU A 145 -14.17 11.30 -8.51
CA LEU A 145 -13.21 10.31 -8.98
C LEU A 145 -13.10 10.35 -10.50
N ILE A 146 -11.92 10.67 -11.01
CA ILE A 146 -11.64 10.71 -12.45
C ILE A 146 -10.71 9.54 -12.77
N THR A 147 -11.19 8.62 -13.58
CA THR A 147 -10.41 7.49 -14.08
C THR A 147 -10.10 7.69 -15.55
N SER A 148 -8.85 7.51 -15.94
CA SER A 148 -8.45 7.65 -17.34
C SER A 148 -7.36 6.67 -17.73
N ILE A 149 -7.40 6.21 -18.99
CA ILE A 149 -6.33 5.46 -19.62
C ILE A 149 -5.74 6.35 -20.73
N LYS A 150 -4.41 6.39 -20.78
CA LYS A 150 -3.68 7.13 -21.80
C LYS A 150 -2.85 6.18 -22.64
N LYS A 151 -2.78 6.43 -23.94
CA LYS A 151 -1.83 5.82 -24.88
C LYS A 151 -1.12 6.96 -25.61
N ASP A 152 0.19 6.95 -25.66
CA ASP A 152 1.03 7.98 -26.32
C ASP A 152 0.60 9.41 -25.93
N ASN A 153 0.39 9.65 -24.64
CA ASN A 153 -0.13 10.89 -24.05
C ASN A 153 -1.56 11.29 -24.47
N LYS A 154 -2.26 10.49 -25.30
CA LYS A 154 -3.67 10.72 -25.64
C LYS A 154 -4.59 9.93 -24.73
N VAL A 155 -5.64 10.57 -24.24
CA VAL A 155 -6.66 9.90 -23.42
C VAL A 155 -7.51 9.02 -24.34
N VAL A 156 -7.44 7.69 -24.13
CA VAL A 156 -8.23 6.68 -24.85
C VAL A 156 -9.46 6.23 -24.08
N PHE A 157 -9.47 6.46 -22.77
CA PHE A 157 -10.64 6.25 -21.92
C PHE A 157 -10.66 7.30 -20.81
N LYS A 158 -11.84 7.80 -20.48
CA LYS A 158 -12.04 8.68 -19.32
C LYS A 158 -13.46 8.54 -18.80
N LYS A 159 -13.57 8.35 -17.49
CA LYS A 159 -14.86 8.34 -16.80
C LYS A 159 -14.77 9.10 -15.49
N THR A 160 -15.83 9.81 -15.15
CA THR A 160 -15.93 10.56 -13.90
C THR A 160 -17.07 10.01 -13.07
N LYS A 161 -16.85 9.81 -11.78
CA LYS A 161 -17.87 9.43 -10.81
C LYS A 161 -17.84 10.39 -9.63
N ASN A 162 -18.99 10.98 -9.31
CA ASN A 162 -19.16 11.83 -8.14
C ASN A 162 -19.90 11.05 -7.06
N GLY A 163 -19.66 11.38 -5.81
CA GLY A 163 -20.35 10.75 -4.68
C GLY A 163 -20.00 11.41 -3.37
N VAL A 164 -20.52 10.82 -2.31
CA VAL A 164 -20.23 11.19 -0.92
C VAL A 164 -19.73 9.96 -0.19
N ILE A 165 -18.71 10.13 0.62
CA ILE A 165 -18.18 9.07 1.49
C ILE A 165 -18.30 9.52 2.94
N GLY A 166 -18.77 8.61 3.81
CA GLY A 166 -18.95 8.87 5.24
C GLY A 166 -17.65 9.20 6.00
N SER A 167 -17.76 9.60 7.26
CA SER A 167 -16.61 9.80 8.14
C SER A 167 -15.95 8.46 8.49
N ASN A 168 -14.63 8.39 8.47
CA ASN A 168 -13.83 7.18 8.73
C ASN A 168 -14.26 5.94 7.91
N ASP A 169 -14.84 6.19 6.72
CA ASP A 169 -15.46 5.17 5.89
C ASP A 169 -14.57 4.73 4.73
N SER A 170 -14.88 3.56 4.16
CA SER A 170 -14.25 3.02 2.97
C SER A 170 -15.32 2.63 1.97
N GLN A 171 -15.14 3.00 0.71
CA GLN A 171 -16.10 2.72 -0.34
C GLN A 171 -15.41 2.12 -1.58
N LYS A 172 -15.88 0.95 -2.01
CA LYS A 172 -15.48 0.36 -3.28
C LYS A 172 -16.31 0.95 -4.43
N ILE A 173 -15.64 1.50 -5.42
CA ILE A 173 -16.25 2.14 -6.59
C ILE A 173 -15.90 1.32 -7.82
N LEU A 174 -16.94 0.89 -8.54
CA LEU A 174 -16.79 0.17 -9.78
C LEU A 174 -17.00 1.12 -10.97
N ILE A 175 -16.09 1.05 -11.94
CA ILE A 175 -16.10 1.84 -13.16
C ILE A 175 -15.86 0.91 -14.35
N ASP A 176 -16.93 0.67 -15.11
CA ASP A 176 -16.86 -0.15 -16.32
C ASP A 176 -16.68 0.72 -17.56
N GLY A 177 -16.03 0.16 -18.58
CA GLY A 177 -15.86 0.81 -19.85
C GLY A 177 -15.31 -0.08 -20.95
N GLU A 178 -15.06 0.52 -22.09
CA GLU A 178 -14.44 -0.15 -23.23
C GLU A 178 -13.32 0.72 -23.78
N VAL A 179 -12.26 0.06 -24.24
CA VAL A 179 -11.12 0.69 -24.91
C VAL A 179 -10.91 0.02 -26.25
N THR A 180 -10.88 0.81 -27.29
CA THR A 180 -10.54 0.35 -28.63
C THR A 180 -9.04 0.51 -28.85
N TYR A 181 -8.38 -0.56 -29.26
CA TYR A 181 -6.96 -0.56 -29.63
C TYR A 181 -6.86 -0.48 -31.15
N PRO A 182 -6.65 0.72 -31.76
CA PRO A 182 -6.70 0.88 -33.21
C PRO A 182 -5.52 0.22 -33.96
N HIS A 183 -4.56 -0.34 -33.22
CA HIS A 183 -3.39 -0.96 -33.85
C HIS A 183 -3.00 -2.27 -33.16
N LYS A 184 -2.93 -3.33 -33.96
CA LYS A 184 -2.12 -4.51 -33.64
C LYS A 184 -0.66 -4.03 -33.58
N THR A 185 0.07 -4.41 -32.53
CA THR A 185 1.51 -4.36 -32.60
C THR A 185 1.94 -5.18 -33.81
N PRO A 186 2.80 -4.66 -34.67
CA PRO A 186 3.37 -5.49 -35.75
C PRO A 186 4.01 -6.71 -35.10
N SER A 187 3.71 -7.87 -35.61
CA SER A 187 4.33 -9.14 -35.28
C SER A 187 5.83 -9.12 -35.62
#